data_41297686fe9f7d2f9057f2dbdab0a764
#
_entry.id   41297686fe9f7d2f9057f2dbdab0a764
#
_cell.length_a   1.000
_cell.length_b   1.000
_cell.length_c   1.000
_cell.angle_alpha   90.00
_cell.angle_beta   90.00
_cell.angle_gamma   90.00
#
_symmetry.space_group_name_H-M   'P 1'
#
loop_
_entity.id
_entity.type
_entity.pdbx_description
1 polymer ?
#
loop_
_entity_poly.entity_id
_entity_poly.type
_entity_poly.pdbx_seq_one_letter_code
_entity_poly.pdbx_strand_id
1 'polypeptide(L)'
;MMKFLHTSDWHIGRNLHGRRRHDETQAFLSWLEETIRRREIDALLVAGDVFDSIAPGNTAQELYYRFLSRLAATPCRHVVVIGGNHDSPSFLNAPRELLKALDVHVVGCAADDPAAEVLVLRTAD
;
A
#
# COMPACT_ATOMS: atom_id res chain seq x y z
N MET A 1 -0.96 -19.01 -13.09
CA MET A 1 0.25 -18.50 -12.42
C MET A 1 -0.02 -17.14 -11.81
N MET A 2 0.36 -16.95 -10.57
CA MET A 2 0.16 -15.69 -9.87
C MET A 2 1.08 -14.59 -10.41
N LYS A 3 0.51 -13.42 -10.68
CA LYS A 3 1.26 -12.26 -11.15
C LYS A 3 1.42 -11.27 -10.01
N PHE A 4 2.64 -10.85 -9.73
CA PHE A 4 2.96 -9.86 -8.71
C PHE A 4 3.38 -8.55 -9.35
N LEU A 5 2.99 -7.44 -8.73
CA LEU A 5 3.56 -6.13 -9.01
C LEU A 5 4.24 -5.62 -7.76
N HIS A 6 5.48 -5.22 -7.87
CA HIS A 6 6.27 -4.68 -6.76
C HIS A 6 6.47 -3.19 -6.94
N THR A 7 6.23 -2.43 -5.88
CA THR A 7 6.44 -0.98 -5.85
C THR A 7 6.95 -0.58 -4.47
N SER A 8 7.56 0.59 -4.36
CA SER A 8 8.10 1.09 -3.10
C SER A 8 8.31 2.61 -3.17
N ASP A 9 8.63 3.20 -2.02
CA ASP A 9 9.08 4.59 -1.93
C ASP A 9 8.07 5.58 -2.53
N TRP A 10 6.82 5.45 -2.13
CA TRP A 10 5.76 6.35 -2.60
C TRP A 10 5.89 7.75 -2.02
N HIS A 11 6.35 7.86 -0.76
CA HIS A 11 6.54 9.14 -0.06
C HIS A 11 5.32 10.05 -0.18
N ILE A 12 4.13 9.52 0.06
CA ILE A 12 2.88 10.28 -0.02
C ILE A 12 2.92 11.43 0.98
N GLY A 13 2.61 12.63 0.50
CA GLY A 13 2.67 13.85 1.30
C GLY A 13 3.95 14.66 1.13
N ARG A 14 4.85 14.19 0.26
CA ARG A 14 6.11 14.89 0.00
C ARG A 14 5.89 16.30 -0.55
N ASN A 15 6.71 17.24 -0.07
CA ASN A 15 6.77 18.58 -0.59
C ASN A 15 7.96 18.74 -1.53
N LEU A 16 7.81 19.57 -2.55
CA LEU A 16 8.91 19.99 -3.40
C LEU A 16 8.85 21.53 -3.52
N HIS A 17 9.90 22.21 -3.07
CA HIS A 17 9.98 23.67 -3.05
C HIS A 17 8.74 24.32 -2.42
N GLY A 18 8.29 23.79 -1.28
CA GLY A 18 7.13 24.29 -0.56
C GLY A 18 5.78 23.89 -1.13
N ARG A 19 5.75 23.14 -2.23
CA ARG A 19 4.50 22.66 -2.84
C ARG A 19 4.27 21.19 -2.50
N ARG A 20 3.05 20.88 -2.13
CA ARG A 20 2.59 19.51 -1.94
C ARG A 20 2.41 18.85 -3.31
N ARG A 21 2.86 17.61 -3.43
CA ARG A 21 2.80 16.85 -4.69
C ARG A 21 1.61 15.88 -4.72
N HIS A 22 0.47 16.30 -4.18
CA HIS A 22 -0.72 15.43 -4.10
C HIS A 22 -1.27 15.06 -5.48
N ASP A 23 -1.29 16.00 -6.42
CA ASP A 23 -1.79 15.74 -7.77
C ASP A 23 -0.92 14.72 -8.49
N GLU A 24 0.38 14.82 -8.34
CA GLU A 24 1.32 13.86 -8.93
C GLU A 24 1.18 12.49 -8.31
N THR A 25 1.01 12.43 -6.99
CA THR A 25 0.77 11.18 -6.26
C THR A 25 -0.53 10.53 -6.72
N GLN A 26 -1.58 11.32 -6.84
CA GLN A 26 -2.87 10.82 -7.31
C GLN A 26 -2.76 10.27 -8.74
N ALA A 27 -2.06 10.97 -9.61
CA ALA A 27 -1.83 10.52 -10.99
C ALA A 27 -1.06 9.20 -11.01
N PHE A 28 -0.03 9.06 -10.17
CA PHE A 28 0.73 7.83 -10.04
C PHE A 28 -0.15 6.68 -9.56
N LEU A 29 -0.93 6.88 -8.51
CA LEU A 29 -1.79 5.84 -7.96
C LEU A 29 -2.89 5.42 -8.95
N SER A 30 -3.43 6.37 -9.71
CA SER A 30 -4.41 6.07 -10.77
C SER A 30 -3.78 5.25 -11.89
N TRP A 31 -2.55 5.59 -12.29
CA TRP A 31 -1.80 4.82 -13.27
C TRP A 31 -1.52 3.40 -12.76
N LEU A 32 -1.17 3.27 -11.48
CA LEU A 32 -0.89 1.99 -10.86
C LEU A 32 -2.14 1.10 -10.83
N GLU A 33 -3.29 1.67 -10.45
CA GLU A 33 -4.57 0.96 -10.47
C GLU A 33 -4.91 0.47 -11.88
N GLU A 34 -4.77 1.33 -12.87
CA GLU A 34 -5.02 0.96 -14.27
C GLU A 34 -4.09 -0.13 -14.76
N THR A 35 -2.81 -0.05 -14.39
CA THR A 35 -1.82 -1.07 -14.72
C THR A 35 -2.19 -2.41 -14.11
N ILE A 36 -2.62 -2.41 -12.85
CA ILE A 36 -3.06 -3.61 -12.14
C ILE A 36 -4.25 -4.26 -12.88
N ARG A 37 -5.24 -3.45 -13.28
CA ARG A 37 -6.39 -3.96 -14.03
C ARG A 37 -6.00 -4.51 -15.39
N ARG A 38 -5.24 -3.75 -16.16
CA ARG A 38 -4.88 -4.10 -17.53
C ARG A 38 -3.99 -5.33 -17.61
N ARG A 39 -3.09 -5.47 -16.65
CA ARG A 39 -2.16 -6.59 -16.60
C ARG A 39 -2.67 -7.79 -15.78
N GLU A 40 -3.83 -7.67 -15.22
CA GLU A 40 -4.45 -8.71 -14.39
C GLU A 40 -3.51 -9.16 -13.27
N ILE A 41 -3.02 -8.20 -12.50
CA ILE A 41 -2.12 -8.46 -11.37
C ILE A 41 -2.92 -9.09 -10.22
N ASP A 42 -2.40 -10.19 -9.68
CA ASP A 42 -3.04 -10.91 -8.57
C ASP A 42 -2.65 -10.34 -7.21
N ALA A 43 -1.42 -9.89 -7.06
CA ALA A 43 -0.91 -9.37 -5.79
C ALA A 43 -0.05 -8.13 -5.99
N LEU A 44 -0.30 -7.09 -5.19
CA LEU A 44 0.51 -5.88 -5.14
C LEU A 44 1.38 -5.91 -3.88
N LEU A 45 2.68 -5.74 -4.05
CA LEU A 45 3.63 -5.65 -2.94
C LEU A 45 4.16 -4.22 -2.84
N VAL A 46 3.88 -3.57 -1.71
CA VAL A 46 4.35 -2.21 -1.42
C VAL A 46 5.46 -2.30 -0.38
N ALA A 47 6.68 -2.09 -0.81
CA ALA A 47 7.87 -2.38 -0.02
C ALA A 47 8.49 -1.12 0.57
N GLY A 48 7.82 -0.53 1.54
CA GLY A 48 8.38 0.55 2.37
C GLY A 48 8.19 1.96 1.87
N ASP A 49 8.34 2.89 2.78
CA ASP A 49 8.25 4.35 2.59
C ASP A 49 6.97 4.76 1.87
N VAL A 50 5.84 4.30 2.42
CA VAL A 50 4.50 4.65 1.93
C VAL A 50 4.24 6.14 2.10
N PHE A 51 4.50 6.67 3.29
CA PHE A 51 4.36 8.09 3.60
C PHE A 51 5.72 8.75 3.74
N ASP A 52 5.76 10.05 3.43
CA ASP A 52 7.01 10.83 3.52
C ASP A 52 7.41 11.16 4.95
N SER A 53 6.48 11.10 5.89
CA SER A 53 6.74 11.39 7.30
C SER A 53 6.02 10.40 8.21
N ILE A 54 6.45 10.37 9.49
CA ILE A 54 5.82 9.54 10.53
C ILE A 54 4.43 10.04 10.93
N ALA A 55 4.08 11.29 10.57
CA ALA A 55 2.80 11.91 10.88
C ALA A 55 2.17 12.47 9.60
N PRO A 56 1.66 11.61 8.71
CA PRO A 56 1.09 12.08 7.44
C PRO A 56 -0.17 12.92 7.67
N GLY A 57 -0.32 13.95 6.84
CA GLY A 57 -1.51 14.79 6.88
C GLY A 57 -2.76 14.09 6.35
N ASN A 58 -3.91 14.71 6.53
CA ASN A 58 -5.19 14.12 6.15
C ASN A 58 -5.28 13.81 4.65
N THR A 59 -4.79 14.69 3.80
CA THR A 59 -4.81 14.47 2.35
C THR A 59 -3.96 13.27 1.94
N ALA A 60 -2.78 13.13 2.55
CA ALA A 60 -1.91 11.98 2.29
C ALA A 60 -2.59 10.67 2.72
N GLN A 61 -3.21 10.65 3.90
CA GLN A 61 -3.96 9.50 4.38
C GLN A 61 -5.11 9.14 3.45
N GLU A 62 -5.84 10.16 3.00
CA GLU A 62 -6.99 9.97 2.11
C GLU A 62 -6.57 9.35 0.77
N LEU A 63 -5.47 9.82 0.19
CA LEU A 63 -4.93 9.25 -1.05
C LEU A 63 -4.59 7.77 -0.89
N TYR A 64 -3.94 7.42 0.21
CA TYR A 64 -3.54 6.05 0.50
C TYR A 64 -4.76 5.13 0.69
N TYR A 65 -5.69 5.49 1.56
CA TYR A 65 -6.84 4.64 1.86
C TYR A 65 -7.81 4.55 0.70
N ARG A 66 -7.99 5.61 -0.07
CA ARG A 66 -8.80 5.56 -1.29
C ARG A 66 -8.22 4.62 -2.33
N PHE A 67 -6.90 4.65 -2.49
CA PHE A 67 -6.23 3.73 -3.41
C PHE A 67 -6.48 2.28 -3.00
N LEU A 68 -6.26 1.94 -1.72
CA LEU A 68 -6.50 0.59 -1.22
C LEU A 68 -7.96 0.16 -1.41
N SER A 69 -8.89 1.07 -1.16
CA SER A 69 -10.32 0.80 -1.35
C SER A 69 -10.66 0.51 -2.81
N ARG A 70 -10.06 1.25 -3.74
CA ARG A 70 -10.27 1.03 -5.18
C ARG A 70 -9.71 -0.32 -5.63
N LEU A 71 -8.60 -0.75 -5.06
CA LEU A 71 -8.02 -2.05 -5.40
C LEU A 71 -8.95 -3.20 -5.05
N ALA A 72 -9.79 -3.06 -4.03
CA ALA A 72 -10.77 -4.08 -3.65
C ALA A 72 -11.78 -4.34 -4.78
N ALA A 73 -11.99 -3.39 -5.68
CA ALA A 73 -12.88 -3.53 -6.83
C ALA A 73 -12.15 -4.02 -8.10
N THR A 74 -10.86 -4.31 -8.01
CA THR A 74 -10.06 -4.83 -9.12
C THR A 74 -9.91 -6.35 -9.01
N PRO A 75 -9.39 -7.02 -10.06
CA PRO A 75 -9.01 -8.44 -9.96
C PRO A 75 -7.86 -8.71 -8.99
N CYS A 76 -7.16 -7.69 -8.51
CA CYS A 76 -6.07 -7.83 -7.54
C CYS A 76 -6.63 -8.29 -6.19
N ARG A 77 -6.33 -9.53 -5.82
CA ARG A 77 -6.89 -10.15 -4.62
C ARG A 77 -6.11 -9.87 -3.36
N HIS A 78 -4.83 -9.52 -3.50
CA HIS A 78 -3.95 -9.39 -2.36
C HIS A 78 -3.12 -8.13 -2.46
N VAL A 79 -3.03 -7.40 -1.35
CA VAL A 79 -2.14 -6.26 -1.21
C VAL A 79 -1.32 -6.48 0.05
N VAL A 80 0.00 -6.40 -0.07
CA VAL A 80 0.91 -6.51 1.07
C VAL A 80 1.69 -5.21 1.18
N VAL A 81 1.58 -4.56 2.33
CA VAL A 81 2.26 -3.29 2.61
C VAL A 81 3.27 -3.51 3.72
N ILE A 82 4.52 -3.19 3.46
CA ILE A 82 5.61 -3.29 4.43
C ILE A 82 6.06 -1.87 4.77
N GLY A 83 6.24 -1.57 6.05
CA GLY A 83 6.73 -0.27 6.49
C GLY A 83 8.21 -0.09 6.20
N GLY A 84 8.58 1.14 5.79
CA GLY A 84 9.97 1.53 5.60
C GLY A 84 10.48 2.38 6.76
N ASN A 85 11.70 2.88 6.63
CA ASN A 85 12.33 3.67 7.69
C ASN A 85 11.70 5.07 7.89
N HIS A 86 10.98 5.58 6.91
CA HIS A 86 10.23 6.84 7.02
C HIS A 86 8.81 6.65 7.53
N ASP A 87 8.32 5.41 7.59
CA ASP A 87 6.97 5.11 8.04
C ASP A 87 6.91 4.94 9.56
N SER A 88 5.77 5.32 10.15
CA SER A 88 5.45 4.96 11.52
C SER A 88 4.82 3.56 11.54
N PRO A 89 5.45 2.57 12.18
CA PRO A 89 4.84 1.23 12.28
C PRO A 89 3.48 1.28 12.96
N SER A 90 3.33 2.08 14.01
CA SER A 90 2.06 2.23 14.72
C SER A 90 0.97 2.79 13.83
N PHE A 91 1.30 3.78 13.01
CA PHE A 91 0.35 4.39 12.10
C PHE A 91 -0.11 3.40 11.02
N LEU A 92 0.83 2.70 10.40
CA LEU A 92 0.50 1.72 9.37
C LEU A 92 -0.31 0.54 9.94
N ASN A 93 0.02 0.09 11.14
CA ASN A 93 -0.63 -1.06 11.78
C ASN A 93 -1.99 -0.74 12.40
N ALA A 94 -2.27 0.54 12.73
CA ALA A 94 -3.48 0.91 13.44
C ALA A 94 -4.77 0.37 12.80
N PRO A 95 -4.99 0.54 11.47
CA PRO A 95 -6.20 0.01 10.82
C PRO A 95 -6.05 -1.40 10.27
N ARG A 96 -5.04 -2.18 10.68
CA ARG A 96 -4.72 -3.45 10.00
C ARG A 96 -5.87 -4.46 10.00
N GLU A 97 -6.68 -4.50 11.08
CA GLU A 97 -7.81 -5.43 11.13
C GLU A 97 -8.90 -5.04 10.13
N LEU A 98 -9.12 -3.73 9.95
CA LEU A 98 -10.05 -3.24 8.94
C LEU A 98 -9.52 -3.50 7.53
N LEU A 99 -8.24 -3.27 7.30
CA LEU A 99 -7.61 -3.49 6.01
C LEU A 99 -7.54 -4.97 5.64
N LYS A 100 -7.38 -5.84 6.64
CA LYS A 100 -7.39 -7.29 6.45
C LYS A 100 -8.72 -7.78 5.86
N ALA A 101 -9.82 -7.13 6.20
CA ALA A 101 -11.13 -7.45 5.63
C ALA A 101 -11.19 -7.13 4.12
N LEU A 102 -10.28 -6.28 3.62
CA LEU A 102 -10.13 -5.96 2.20
C LEU A 102 -9.00 -6.74 1.54
N ASP A 103 -8.47 -7.78 2.20
CA ASP A 103 -7.31 -8.54 1.75
C ASP A 103 -6.03 -7.69 1.62
N VAL A 104 -5.93 -6.64 2.44
CA VAL A 104 -4.73 -5.83 2.58
C VAL A 104 -4.00 -6.24 3.85
N HIS A 105 -2.79 -6.77 3.69
CA HIS A 105 -1.95 -7.22 4.79
C HIS A 105 -0.86 -6.19 5.05
N VAL A 106 -0.81 -5.64 6.28
CA VAL A 106 0.15 -4.61 6.64
C VAL A 106 1.14 -5.16 7.67
N VAL A 107 2.43 -4.99 7.38
CA VAL A 107 3.52 -5.31 8.29
C VAL A 107 4.34 -4.04 8.51
N GLY A 108 4.02 -3.32 9.57
CA GLY A 108 4.68 -2.04 9.88
C GLY A 108 6.13 -2.21 10.34
N CYS A 109 6.43 -3.32 11.02
CA CYS A 109 7.77 -3.68 11.47
C CYS A 109 7.86 -5.19 11.62
N ALA A 110 9.07 -5.69 11.82
CA ALA A 110 9.30 -7.12 12.02
C ALA A 110 8.51 -7.61 13.25
N ALA A 111 7.88 -8.76 13.11
CA ALA A 111 7.13 -9.39 14.19
C ALA A 111 8.06 -10.19 15.11
N ASP A 112 7.67 -10.33 16.38
CA ASP A 112 8.42 -11.15 17.34
C ASP A 112 8.37 -12.64 16.94
N ASP A 113 7.23 -13.06 16.39
CA ASP A 113 7.04 -14.43 15.88
C ASP A 113 7.23 -14.42 14.36
N PRO A 114 8.30 -15.08 13.86
CA PRO A 114 8.53 -15.14 12.40
C PRO A 114 7.36 -15.75 11.61
N ALA A 115 6.57 -16.62 12.21
CA ALA A 115 5.42 -17.22 11.55
C ALA A 115 4.34 -16.20 11.20
N ALA A 116 4.26 -15.08 11.95
CA ALA A 116 3.32 -14.00 11.68
C ALA A 116 3.69 -13.21 10.41
N GLU A 117 4.90 -13.38 9.90
CA GLU A 117 5.36 -12.72 8.67
C GLU A 117 5.19 -13.59 7.43
N VAL A 118 4.68 -14.81 7.59
CA VAL A 118 4.43 -15.72 6.47
C VAL A 118 2.98 -15.57 6.03
N LEU A 119 2.80 -15.17 4.80
CA LEU A 119 1.47 -15.02 4.19
C LEU A 119 1.31 -16.05 3.07
N VAL A 120 0.20 -16.76 3.09
CA VAL A 120 -0.16 -17.68 2.02
C VAL A 120 -1.19 -17.00 1.15
N LEU A 121 -0.81 -16.68 -0.07
CA LEU A 121 -1.67 -16.00 -1.03
C LEU A 121 -2.17 -17.05 -2.06
N ARG A 122 -3.45 -16.96 -2.40
CA ARG A 122 -4.06 -17.89 -3.33
C ARG A 122 -4.68 -17.15 -4.50
N THR A 123 -4.56 -17.73 -5.68
CA THR A 123 -5.25 -17.23 -6.88
C THR A 123 -6.73 -17.58 -6.83
N ALA A 124 -7.48 -17.03 -7.78
CA ALA A 124 -8.91 -17.30 -7.92
C ALA A 124 -9.19 -18.72 -8.39
N ASP A 125 -8.19 -19.37 -8.99
CA ASP A 125 -8.31 -20.72 -9.58
C ASP A 125 -8.31 -21.82 -8.52
#